data_59c3b7e9fdb19cac6a00fe01929b800e
#
_entry.id   59c3b7e9fdb19cac6a00fe01929b800e
#
_cell.length_a   1.000
_cell.length_b   1.000
_cell.length_c   1.000
_cell.angle_alpha   90.00
_cell.angle_beta   90.00
_cell.angle_gamma   90.00
#
_symmetry.space_group_name_H-M   'P 1'
#
loop_
_entity.id
_entity.type
_entity.pdbx_description
1 polymer ?
#
loop_
_entity_poly.entity_id
_entity_poly.type
_entity_poly.pdbx_seq_one_letter_code
_entity_poly.pdbx_strand_id
1 'polypeptide(L)'
;HGDLIGVHEQRDGNYYVGLNVLVGRMGADDTLELAALAEEYGSGEVRISQRQNVMITDVPEDDLDELLAEPLLEDYSPDPHPFMRGSVACTGTEFCSLSIVETKNRQVRYARWLKANVDLPDGVEDFHIHLSGCTASCAQPQIADISLRGMKTRKDGEPVEALDIGLGGGLGENPQFADWVGQRVPADEVPGAIENLLATFDEEREGDETFREFIARHDEETLEEFIEPEETSYEDPYMHNTKMTWYPYADEDDMDASPAPTDGDGNPIAPADD
;
A
#
# COMPACT_ATOMS: atom_id res chain seq x y z
N HIS A 1 -15.39 -11.20 -2.29
CA HIS A 1 -14.10 -11.93 -2.32
C HIS A 1 -13.08 -11.13 -1.56
N GLY A 2 -12.94 -11.43 -0.24
CA GLY A 2 -11.98 -10.80 0.63
C GLY A 2 -10.52 -11.01 0.18
N ASP A 3 -9.64 -10.24 0.73
CA ASP A 3 -8.20 -10.23 0.44
C ASP A 3 -7.42 -11.38 1.11
N LEU A 4 -8.07 -12.30 1.75
CA LEU A 4 -7.51 -13.43 2.51
C LEU A 4 -6.82 -13.02 3.84
N ILE A 5 -6.86 -11.75 4.26
CA ILE A 5 -6.39 -11.30 5.57
C ILE A 5 -7.49 -11.58 6.61
N GLY A 6 -7.09 -12.00 7.81
CA GLY A 6 -8.02 -12.34 8.88
C GLY A 6 -8.07 -13.83 9.20
N VAL A 7 -8.98 -14.19 10.09
CA VAL A 7 -9.22 -15.58 10.51
C VAL A 7 -10.38 -16.16 9.70
N HIS A 8 -10.13 -17.25 8.99
CA HIS A 8 -11.10 -17.85 8.09
C HIS A 8 -11.17 -19.37 8.26
N GLU A 9 -12.40 -19.90 8.41
CA GLU A 9 -12.64 -21.33 8.48
C GLU A 9 -12.34 -22.02 7.14
N GLN A 10 -11.63 -23.16 7.21
CA GLN A 10 -11.35 -24.04 6.09
C GLN A 10 -12.44 -25.12 5.97
N ARG A 11 -12.45 -25.82 4.85
CA ARG A 11 -13.47 -26.85 4.57
C ARG A 11 -13.40 -28.07 5.50
N ASP A 12 -12.26 -28.28 6.11
CA ASP A 12 -11.98 -29.41 7.02
C ASP A 12 -12.27 -29.08 8.50
N GLY A 13 -12.69 -27.83 8.79
CA GLY A 13 -12.99 -27.35 10.12
C GLY A 13 -11.81 -26.72 10.85
N ASN A 14 -10.62 -26.73 10.27
CA ASN A 14 -9.50 -25.91 10.73
C ASN A 14 -9.63 -24.49 10.21
N TYR A 15 -8.68 -23.62 10.55
CA TYR A 15 -8.65 -22.22 10.12
C TYR A 15 -7.36 -21.91 9.35
N TYR A 16 -7.41 -20.88 8.52
CA TYR A 16 -6.20 -20.18 8.15
C TYR A 16 -6.23 -18.76 8.72
N VAL A 17 -5.06 -18.28 9.10
CA VAL A 17 -4.86 -16.91 9.58
C VAL A 17 -4.04 -16.16 8.55
N GLY A 18 -4.69 -15.21 7.87
CA GLY A 18 -4.06 -14.36 6.87
C GLY A 18 -3.49 -13.12 7.53
N LEU A 19 -2.20 -12.87 7.32
CA LEU A 19 -1.44 -11.77 7.90
C LEU A 19 -1.15 -10.70 6.87
N ASN A 20 -1.31 -9.44 7.24
CA ASN A 20 -0.93 -8.31 6.40
C ASN A 20 0.58 -8.11 6.42
N VAL A 21 1.21 -8.26 5.27
CA VAL A 21 2.62 -7.89 5.04
C VAL A 21 2.64 -6.63 4.20
N LEU A 22 2.71 -5.47 4.85
CA LEU A 22 2.61 -4.18 4.17
C LEU A 22 3.59 -4.10 3.00
N VAL A 23 3.06 -3.89 1.80
CA VAL A 23 3.77 -3.92 0.51
C VAL A 23 4.63 -5.16 0.26
N GLY A 24 4.37 -6.27 0.95
CA GLY A 24 5.07 -7.54 0.78
C GLY A 24 6.53 -7.52 1.26
N ARG A 25 6.85 -6.73 2.29
CA ARG A 25 8.16 -6.73 2.93
C ARG A 25 8.09 -7.36 4.31
N MET A 26 8.94 -8.35 4.55
CA MET A 26 9.11 -9.03 5.82
C MET A 26 10.60 -9.25 6.07
N GLY A 27 11.04 -9.02 7.29
CA GLY A 27 12.41 -9.26 7.72
C GLY A 27 12.81 -10.74 7.66
N ALA A 28 14.09 -11.03 7.64
CA ALA A 28 14.57 -12.42 7.61
C ALA A 28 14.25 -13.13 8.94
N ASP A 29 14.43 -12.45 10.06
CA ASP A 29 14.14 -12.99 11.39
C ASP A 29 12.63 -13.21 11.57
N ASP A 30 11.79 -12.27 11.14
CA ASP A 30 10.32 -12.39 11.15
C ASP A 30 9.84 -13.55 10.26
N THR A 31 10.51 -13.76 9.12
CA THR A 31 10.22 -14.91 8.24
C THR A 31 10.54 -16.24 8.91
N LEU A 32 11.62 -16.31 9.71
CA LEU A 32 11.96 -17.50 10.49
C LEU A 32 10.97 -17.72 11.63
N GLU A 33 10.56 -16.66 12.31
CA GLU A 33 9.51 -16.71 13.35
C GLU A 33 8.17 -17.14 12.76
N LEU A 34 7.74 -16.56 11.64
CA LEU A 34 6.54 -16.99 10.92
C LEU A 34 6.56 -18.49 10.59
N ALA A 35 7.71 -19.02 10.15
CA ALA A 35 7.87 -20.45 9.89
C ALA A 35 7.72 -21.30 11.16
N ALA A 36 8.28 -20.83 12.28
CA ALA A 36 8.16 -21.51 13.58
C ALA A 36 6.68 -21.51 14.06
N LEU A 37 5.98 -20.40 13.97
CA LEU A 37 4.55 -20.31 14.30
C LEU A 37 3.70 -21.24 13.43
N ALA A 38 4.02 -21.32 12.12
CA ALA A 38 3.32 -22.26 11.24
C ALA A 38 3.54 -23.74 11.61
N GLU A 39 4.75 -24.10 12.10
CA GLU A 39 5.04 -25.46 12.61
C GLU A 39 4.38 -25.73 13.96
N GLU A 40 4.26 -24.72 14.83
CA GLU A 40 3.70 -24.87 16.18
C GLU A 40 2.17 -24.92 16.16
N TYR A 41 1.51 -24.00 15.44
CA TYR A 41 0.06 -23.81 15.49
C TYR A 41 -0.69 -24.38 14.28
N GLY A 42 -0.01 -24.70 13.18
CA GLY A 42 -0.63 -25.15 11.95
C GLY A 42 0.01 -26.41 11.36
N SER A 43 -0.09 -26.54 10.05
CA SER A 43 0.48 -27.68 9.30
C SER A 43 1.99 -27.53 9.00
N GLY A 44 2.64 -26.46 9.40
CA GLY A 44 4.00 -26.13 9.00
C GLY A 44 4.08 -25.52 7.58
N GLU A 45 2.93 -25.20 6.98
CA GLU A 45 2.86 -24.56 5.66
C GLU A 45 2.53 -23.07 5.79
N VAL A 46 3.33 -22.23 5.14
CA VAL A 46 3.05 -20.82 4.90
C VAL A 46 2.66 -20.64 3.44
N ARG A 47 1.55 -19.96 3.18
CA ARG A 47 1.10 -19.63 1.82
C ARG A 47 1.23 -18.14 1.55
N ILE A 48 1.53 -17.80 0.29
CA ILE A 48 1.70 -16.43 -0.17
C ILE A 48 0.53 -16.07 -1.08
N SER A 49 -0.05 -14.88 -0.89
CA SER A 49 -1.13 -14.37 -1.74
C SER A 49 -0.59 -13.46 -2.86
N GLN A 50 -1.38 -13.27 -3.91
CA GLN A 50 -1.07 -12.31 -4.97
C GLN A 50 -1.12 -10.85 -4.51
N ARG A 51 -1.70 -10.57 -3.34
CA ARG A 51 -1.71 -9.25 -2.71
C ARG A 51 -0.57 -9.04 -1.73
N GLN A 52 0.52 -9.81 -1.89
CA GLN A 52 1.78 -9.68 -1.15
C GLN A 52 1.67 -10.03 0.35
N ASN A 53 0.65 -10.76 0.76
CA ASN A 53 0.40 -11.19 2.13
C ASN A 53 0.72 -12.67 2.32
N VAL A 54 0.78 -13.12 3.58
CA VAL A 54 1.08 -14.50 3.95
C VAL A 54 -0.08 -15.10 4.76
N MET A 55 -0.16 -16.44 4.80
CA MET A 55 -1.17 -17.16 5.57
C MET A 55 -0.52 -18.35 6.27
N ILE A 56 -0.84 -18.51 7.57
CA ILE A 56 -0.63 -19.76 8.32
C ILE A 56 -1.88 -20.60 8.12
N THR A 57 -1.75 -21.85 7.73
CA THR A 57 -2.88 -22.74 7.39
C THR A 57 -3.04 -23.90 8.35
N ASP A 58 -4.23 -24.46 8.35
CA ASP A 58 -4.60 -25.67 9.10
C ASP A 58 -4.49 -25.51 10.63
N VAL A 59 -4.79 -24.32 11.13
CA VAL A 59 -4.79 -23.99 12.56
C VAL A 59 -6.05 -24.56 13.21
N PRO A 60 -5.95 -25.41 14.25
CA PRO A 60 -7.11 -25.86 15.01
C PRO A 60 -7.79 -24.69 15.72
N GLU A 61 -9.14 -24.80 15.92
CA GLU A 61 -9.90 -23.76 16.63
C GLU A 61 -9.38 -23.49 18.05
N ASP A 62 -8.95 -24.54 18.74
CA ASP A 62 -8.44 -24.45 20.11
C ASP A 62 -7.11 -23.68 20.22
N ASP A 63 -6.33 -23.59 19.15
CA ASP A 63 -5.01 -22.94 19.12
C ASP A 63 -5.07 -21.50 18.57
N LEU A 64 -6.23 -21.05 18.07
CA LEU A 64 -6.38 -19.70 17.45
C LEU A 64 -6.06 -18.57 18.42
N ASP A 65 -6.59 -18.63 19.64
CA ASP A 65 -6.40 -17.55 20.63
C ASP A 65 -4.92 -17.41 21.03
N GLU A 66 -4.18 -18.54 21.10
CA GLU A 66 -2.76 -18.54 21.41
C GLU A 66 -1.95 -17.96 20.23
N LEU A 67 -2.21 -18.40 19.00
CA LEU A 67 -1.58 -17.85 17.81
C LEU A 67 -1.84 -16.34 17.65
N LEU A 68 -3.08 -15.90 17.87
CA LEU A 68 -3.44 -14.48 17.73
C LEU A 68 -2.81 -13.58 18.81
N ALA A 69 -2.28 -14.17 19.90
CA ALA A 69 -1.57 -13.46 20.95
C ALA A 69 -0.04 -13.42 20.73
N GLU A 70 0.47 -14.05 19.66
CA GLU A 70 1.89 -14.05 19.36
C GLU A 70 2.39 -12.65 18.94
N PRO A 71 3.58 -12.22 19.44
CA PRO A 71 4.10 -10.89 19.19
C PRO A 71 4.25 -10.54 17.69
N LEU A 72 4.63 -11.49 16.85
CA LEU A 72 4.75 -11.31 15.40
C LEU A 72 3.43 -10.80 14.77
N LEU A 73 2.29 -11.17 15.33
CA LEU A 73 0.97 -10.77 14.80
C LEU A 73 0.56 -9.34 15.24
N GLU A 74 1.30 -8.69 16.12
CA GLU A 74 1.16 -7.25 16.37
C GLU A 74 1.68 -6.45 15.16
N ASP A 75 2.81 -6.89 14.57
CA ASP A 75 3.44 -6.23 13.43
C ASP A 75 2.79 -6.64 12.09
N TYR A 76 2.46 -7.93 11.97
CA TYR A 76 1.81 -8.52 10.78
C TYR A 76 0.35 -8.89 11.09
N SER A 77 -0.45 -7.87 11.39
CA SER A 77 -1.81 -8.04 11.93
C SER A 77 -2.76 -8.78 10.96
N PRO A 78 -3.58 -9.71 11.47
CA PRO A 78 -4.75 -10.24 10.75
C PRO A 78 -5.93 -9.27 10.71
N ASP A 79 -5.86 -8.14 11.43
CA ASP A 79 -6.87 -7.08 11.43
C ASP A 79 -6.22 -5.69 11.31
N PRO A 80 -5.54 -5.41 10.20
CA PRO A 80 -4.85 -4.14 9.98
C PRO A 80 -5.82 -3.02 9.63
N HIS A 81 -5.40 -1.77 9.83
CA HIS A 81 -6.14 -0.61 9.37
C HIS A 81 -6.34 -0.67 7.84
N PRO A 82 -7.51 -0.26 7.26
CA PRO A 82 -7.81 -0.36 5.83
C PRO A 82 -6.74 0.19 4.90
N PHE A 83 -6.13 1.35 5.18
CA PHE A 83 -5.03 1.88 4.37
C PHE A 83 -3.78 0.98 4.36
N MET A 84 -3.54 0.19 5.41
CA MET A 84 -2.47 -0.81 5.44
C MET A 84 -2.89 -2.07 4.69
N ARG A 85 -4.12 -2.55 4.94
CA ARG A 85 -4.72 -3.75 4.36
C ARG A 85 -4.73 -3.73 2.85
N GLY A 86 -5.16 -2.62 2.25
CA GLY A 86 -5.32 -2.45 0.82
C GLY A 86 -4.08 -1.98 0.06
N SER A 87 -2.95 -1.77 0.74
CA SER A 87 -1.73 -1.25 0.12
C SER A 87 -0.92 -2.32 -0.59
N VAL A 88 -0.76 -2.16 -1.91
CA VAL A 88 0.08 -3.02 -2.76
C VAL A 88 1.06 -2.16 -3.56
N ALA A 89 2.34 -2.54 -3.57
CA ALA A 89 3.35 -1.83 -4.35
C ALA A 89 4.25 -2.78 -5.14
N CYS A 90 4.61 -2.39 -6.36
CA CYS A 90 5.62 -3.13 -7.11
C CYS A 90 7.02 -2.93 -6.49
N THR A 91 8.03 -3.59 -7.05
CA THR A 91 9.38 -3.54 -6.48
C THR A 91 10.06 -2.17 -6.58
N GLY A 92 9.60 -1.30 -7.48
CA GLY A 92 10.10 0.08 -7.59
C GLY A 92 11.54 0.21 -8.06
N THR A 93 12.10 1.42 -7.86
CA THR A 93 13.49 1.74 -8.25
C THR A 93 14.53 0.96 -7.45
N GLU A 94 14.16 0.38 -6.35
CA GLU A 94 15.04 -0.41 -5.51
C GLU A 94 15.68 -1.60 -6.26
N PHE A 95 14.89 -2.34 -7.05
CA PHE A 95 15.37 -3.51 -7.78
C PHE A 95 15.00 -3.55 -9.26
N CYS A 96 14.23 -2.57 -9.75
CA CYS A 96 13.71 -2.59 -11.12
C CYS A 96 14.29 -1.46 -11.96
N SER A 97 15.07 -1.81 -12.98
CA SER A 97 15.66 -0.85 -13.93
C SER A 97 14.63 -0.14 -14.83
N LEU A 98 13.39 -0.64 -14.91
CA LEU A 98 12.30 -0.03 -15.67
C LEU A 98 11.49 0.95 -14.83
N SER A 99 11.61 0.90 -13.52
CA SER A 99 10.88 1.80 -12.63
C SER A 99 11.40 3.22 -12.76
N ILE A 100 10.50 4.17 -12.71
CA ILE A 100 10.81 5.61 -12.80
C ILE A 100 10.51 6.36 -11.51
N VAL A 101 9.87 5.68 -10.54
CA VAL A 101 9.61 6.22 -9.21
C VAL A 101 9.85 5.17 -8.13
N GLU A 102 10.17 5.64 -6.92
CA GLU A 102 10.15 4.79 -5.72
C GLU A 102 8.72 4.34 -5.41
N THR A 103 8.55 3.11 -4.93
CA THR A 103 7.22 2.55 -4.70
C THR A 103 6.99 2.01 -3.30
N LYS A 104 7.76 1.01 -2.86
CA LYS A 104 7.47 0.31 -1.59
C LYS A 104 7.58 1.22 -0.37
N ASN A 105 8.69 1.95 -0.24
CA ASN A 105 8.85 2.88 0.87
C ASN A 105 7.82 4.02 0.80
N ARG A 106 7.57 4.56 -0.41
CA ARG A 106 6.56 5.59 -0.63
C ARG A 106 5.16 5.11 -0.24
N GLN A 107 4.74 3.92 -0.67
CA GLN A 107 3.43 3.37 -0.34
C GLN A 107 3.26 3.14 1.17
N VAL A 108 4.30 2.68 1.87
CA VAL A 108 4.30 2.59 3.33
C VAL A 108 4.09 3.95 3.97
N ARG A 109 4.81 5.00 3.50
CA ARG A 109 4.65 6.36 4.02
C ARG A 109 3.26 6.92 3.72
N TYR A 110 2.73 6.70 2.52
CA TYR A 110 1.35 7.08 2.18
C TYR A 110 0.34 6.43 3.12
N ALA A 111 0.41 5.11 3.29
CA ALA A 111 -0.52 4.37 4.14
C ALA A 111 -0.47 4.85 5.60
N ARG A 112 0.74 5.10 6.14
CA ARG A 112 0.93 5.62 7.50
C ARG A 112 0.41 7.04 7.67
N TRP A 113 0.72 7.92 6.71
CA TRP A 113 0.26 9.30 6.76
C TRP A 113 -1.27 9.37 6.65
N LEU A 114 -1.87 8.64 5.71
CA LEU A 114 -3.32 8.54 5.56
C LEU A 114 -3.98 8.01 6.84
N LYS A 115 -3.43 6.94 7.45
CA LYS A 115 -3.92 6.41 8.73
C LYS A 115 -3.91 7.44 9.85
N ALA A 116 -2.92 8.34 9.86
CA ALA A 116 -2.75 9.33 10.93
C ALA A 116 -3.57 10.61 10.73
N ASN A 117 -3.94 10.94 9.48
CA ASN A 117 -4.50 12.25 9.13
C ASN A 117 -5.90 12.18 8.51
N VAL A 118 -6.32 11.03 8.00
CA VAL A 118 -7.58 10.88 7.29
C VAL A 118 -8.53 10.00 8.09
N ASP A 119 -9.69 10.55 8.44
CA ASP A 119 -10.79 9.77 8.99
C ASP A 119 -11.38 8.90 7.87
N LEU A 120 -11.54 7.60 8.13
CA LEU A 120 -12.10 6.67 7.17
C LEU A 120 -13.63 6.86 7.08
N PRO A 121 -14.17 7.20 5.91
CA PRO A 121 -15.60 7.14 5.70
C PRO A 121 -16.14 5.71 5.85
N ASP A 122 -17.41 5.57 6.24
CA ASP A 122 -18.08 4.27 6.17
C ASP A 122 -18.12 3.80 4.70
N GLY A 123 -17.96 2.51 4.46
CA GLY A 123 -18.02 1.91 3.11
C GLY A 123 -16.68 1.83 2.38
N VAL A 124 -15.57 2.14 3.07
CA VAL A 124 -14.19 1.98 2.56
C VAL A 124 -13.38 0.92 3.32
N GLU A 125 -14.03 -0.02 3.99
CA GLU A 125 -13.36 -1.07 4.77
C GLU A 125 -12.49 -1.99 3.90
N ASP A 126 -12.89 -2.21 2.65
CA ASP A 126 -12.20 -3.02 1.63
C ASP A 126 -11.49 -2.15 0.58
N PHE A 127 -10.92 -1.04 0.97
CA PHE A 127 -10.31 -0.05 0.10
C PHE A 127 -8.89 -0.42 -0.32
N HIS A 128 -8.57 -0.30 -1.62
CA HIS A 128 -7.29 -0.69 -2.19
C HIS A 128 -6.57 0.47 -2.87
N ILE A 129 -5.29 0.63 -2.52
CA ILE A 129 -4.37 1.58 -3.15
C ILE A 129 -3.19 0.80 -3.72
N HIS A 130 -3.07 0.74 -5.05
CA HIS A 130 -1.99 0.01 -5.71
C HIS A 130 -1.03 0.96 -6.42
N LEU A 131 0.28 0.87 -6.08
CA LEU A 131 1.33 1.72 -6.63
C LEU A 131 2.28 0.94 -7.53
N SER A 132 2.30 1.27 -8.82
CA SER A 132 3.28 0.78 -9.79
C SER A 132 4.31 1.85 -10.16
N GLY A 133 5.57 1.49 -10.19
CA GLY A 133 6.68 2.42 -10.45
C GLY A 133 6.81 2.87 -11.92
N CYS A 134 6.01 2.34 -12.81
CA CYS A 134 5.97 2.72 -14.24
C CYS A 134 4.71 2.15 -14.93
N THR A 135 4.58 2.39 -16.22
CA THR A 135 3.43 1.94 -17.04
C THR A 135 3.35 0.42 -17.23
N ALA A 136 4.34 -0.37 -16.79
CA ALA A 136 4.28 -1.84 -16.82
C ALA A 136 3.24 -2.41 -15.86
N SER A 137 2.78 -1.61 -14.87
CA SER A 137 1.63 -1.94 -14.02
C SER A 137 1.77 -3.23 -13.19
N CYS A 138 2.96 -3.53 -12.70
CA CYS A 138 3.25 -4.79 -11.98
C CYS A 138 2.49 -4.94 -10.66
N ALA A 139 2.07 -3.85 -10.01
CA ALA A 139 1.20 -3.87 -8.83
C ALA A 139 -0.30 -3.97 -9.20
N GLN A 140 -0.63 -4.17 -10.48
CA GLN A 140 -2.00 -4.28 -10.98
C GLN A 140 -2.89 -3.07 -10.56
N PRO A 141 -2.43 -1.81 -10.75
CA PRO A 141 -3.18 -0.65 -10.28
C PRO A 141 -4.57 -0.57 -10.90
N GLN A 142 -4.78 -1.06 -12.10
CA GLN A 142 -6.05 -0.97 -12.82
C GLN A 142 -7.24 -1.61 -12.09
N ILE A 143 -6.99 -2.47 -11.09
CA ILE A 143 -8.03 -3.15 -10.32
C ILE A 143 -8.13 -2.67 -8.86
N ALA A 144 -7.53 -1.54 -8.56
CA ALA A 144 -7.61 -0.90 -7.24
C ALA A 144 -8.62 0.25 -7.22
N ASP A 145 -9.16 0.55 -6.07
CA ASP A 145 -10.06 1.70 -5.87
C ASP A 145 -9.33 3.01 -6.17
N ILE A 146 -8.07 3.14 -5.70
CA ILE A 146 -7.11 4.14 -6.14
C ILE A 146 -5.90 3.48 -6.80
N SER A 147 -5.66 3.86 -8.03
CA SER A 147 -4.60 3.37 -8.90
C SER A 147 -3.51 4.40 -9.02
N LEU A 148 -2.26 4.03 -8.70
CA LEU A 148 -1.12 4.92 -8.80
C LEU A 148 -0.08 4.34 -9.78
N ARG A 149 0.37 5.18 -10.72
CA ARG A 149 1.32 4.78 -11.75
C ARG A 149 2.44 5.80 -11.91
N GLY A 150 3.68 5.37 -11.73
CA GLY A 150 4.86 6.21 -11.74
C GLY A 150 5.10 6.97 -13.05
N MET A 151 5.31 8.27 -12.92
CA MET A 151 5.57 9.23 -13.97
C MET A 151 6.65 10.23 -13.52
N LYS A 152 6.98 11.18 -14.37
CA LYS A 152 7.82 12.34 -14.03
C LYS A 152 7.11 13.61 -14.45
N THR A 153 7.31 14.68 -13.67
CA THR A 153 6.82 16.03 -13.97
C THR A 153 7.87 17.07 -13.58
N ARG A 154 7.50 18.33 -13.60
CA ARG A 154 8.31 19.43 -13.08
C ARG A 154 7.52 20.21 -12.04
N LYS A 155 8.17 20.43 -10.89
CA LYS A 155 7.68 21.30 -9.82
C LYS A 155 8.73 22.41 -9.62
N ASP A 156 8.34 23.65 -9.66
CA ASP A 156 9.22 24.82 -9.56
C ASP A 156 10.40 24.83 -10.57
N GLY A 157 10.19 24.20 -11.74
CA GLY A 157 11.20 24.10 -12.79
C GLY A 157 12.13 22.88 -12.69
N GLU A 158 12.16 22.19 -11.55
CA GLU A 158 12.96 21.00 -11.30
C GLU A 158 12.20 19.70 -11.65
N PRO A 159 12.89 18.68 -12.18
CA PRO A 159 12.25 17.39 -12.44
C PRO A 159 11.99 16.65 -11.13
N VAL A 160 10.75 16.21 -10.94
CA VAL A 160 10.31 15.48 -9.75
C VAL A 160 9.58 14.18 -10.10
N GLU A 161 9.52 13.26 -9.16
CA GLU A 161 8.66 12.09 -9.27
C GLU A 161 7.19 12.49 -9.19
N ALA A 162 6.38 11.83 -10.00
CA ALA A 162 4.95 12.10 -10.10
C ALA A 162 4.18 10.78 -10.28
N LEU A 163 2.89 10.81 -10.05
CA LEU A 163 2.02 9.67 -10.27
C LEU A 163 0.83 10.07 -11.14
N ASP A 164 0.44 9.20 -12.06
CA ASP A 164 -0.92 9.25 -12.59
C ASP A 164 -1.85 8.60 -11.56
N ILE A 165 -3.01 9.20 -11.35
CA ILE A 165 -4.06 8.71 -10.44
C ILE A 165 -5.21 8.17 -11.28
N GLY A 166 -5.61 6.94 -11.01
CA GLY A 166 -6.82 6.33 -11.55
C GLY A 166 -7.78 5.94 -10.44
N LEU A 167 -9.07 5.94 -10.71
CA LEU A 167 -10.13 5.73 -9.74
C LEU A 167 -11.10 4.65 -10.15
N GLY A 168 -11.73 4.00 -9.17
CA GLY A 168 -12.89 3.13 -9.33
C GLY A 168 -12.63 1.75 -9.89
N GLY A 169 -11.37 1.27 -9.95
CA GLY A 169 -11.06 -0.10 -10.32
C GLY A 169 -11.55 -1.10 -9.28
N GLY A 170 -11.73 -2.35 -9.67
CA GLY A 170 -12.12 -3.41 -8.74
C GLY A 170 -12.35 -4.76 -9.36
N LEU A 171 -12.32 -5.79 -8.50
CA LEU A 171 -12.70 -7.16 -8.81
C LEU A 171 -13.97 -7.54 -8.03
N GLY A 172 -14.49 -8.74 -8.28
CA GLY A 172 -15.66 -9.26 -7.59
C GLY A 172 -16.97 -8.94 -8.28
N GLU A 173 -17.95 -8.42 -7.55
CA GLU A 173 -19.22 -7.98 -8.12
C GLU A 173 -19.01 -6.66 -8.89
N ASN A 174 -19.50 -6.58 -10.11
CA ASN A 174 -19.31 -5.45 -11.03
C ASN A 174 -17.80 -5.11 -11.25
N PRO A 175 -16.99 -6.03 -11.79
CA PRO A 175 -15.57 -5.78 -12.01
C PRO A 175 -15.36 -4.73 -13.09
N GLN A 176 -14.45 -3.78 -12.84
CA GLN A 176 -14.07 -2.75 -13.81
C GLN A 176 -12.60 -2.36 -13.65
N PHE A 177 -12.05 -1.76 -14.69
CA PHE A 177 -10.74 -1.13 -14.59
C PHE A 177 -10.91 0.32 -14.15
N ALA A 178 -9.91 0.81 -13.41
CA ALA A 178 -9.83 2.21 -13.03
C ALA A 178 -9.72 3.14 -14.25
N ASP A 179 -10.42 4.24 -14.21
CA ASP A 179 -10.26 5.35 -15.15
C ASP A 179 -9.15 6.30 -14.66
N TRP A 180 -8.25 6.70 -15.58
CA TRP A 180 -7.12 7.57 -15.26
C TRP A 180 -7.55 9.02 -15.33
N VAL A 181 -7.76 9.64 -14.17
CA VAL A 181 -8.27 11.00 -14.01
C VAL A 181 -7.15 12.02 -13.73
N GLY A 182 -6.25 11.77 -12.79
CA GLY A 182 -5.13 12.66 -12.47
C GLY A 182 -3.87 12.30 -13.24
N GLN A 183 -3.30 13.24 -14.00
CA GLN A 183 -2.10 13.00 -14.79
C GLN A 183 -0.90 13.73 -14.21
N ARG A 184 0.17 12.97 -13.89
CA ARG A 184 1.46 13.47 -13.43
C ARG A 184 1.38 14.39 -12.21
N VAL A 185 0.52 14.00 -11.25
CA VAL A 185 0.43 14.67 -9.95
C VAL A 185 1.78 14.49 -9.23
N PRO A 186 2.42 15.56 -8.74
CA PRO A 186 3.65 15.43 -7.94
C PRO A 186 3.46 14.44 -6.79
N ALA A 187 4.45 13.59 -6.55
CA ALA A 187 4.26 12.49 -5.59
C ALA A 187 4.02 12.96 -4.15
N ASP A 188 4.54 14.14 -3.78
CA ASP A 188 4.29 14.77 -2.49
C ASP A 188 2.85 15.34 -2.34
N GLU A 189 2.13 15.51 -3.41
CA GLU A 189 0.75 16.01 -3.43
C GLU A 189 -0.30 14.89 -3.41
N VAL A 190 0.10 13.65 -3.72
CA VAL A 190 -0.83 12.51 -3.83
C VAL A 190 -1.58 12.19 -2.52
N PRO A 191 -0.96 12.20 -1.32
CA PRO A 191 -1.71 11.99 -0.09
C PRO A 191 -2.81 13.03 0.15
N GLY A 192 -2.56 14.31 -0.15
CA GLY A 192 -3.58 15.36 -0.07
C GLY A 192 -4.71 15.19 -1.09
N ALA A 193 -4.38 14.74 -2.30
CA ALA A 193 -5.39 14.41 -3.30
C ALA A 193 -6.30 13.25 -2.84
N ILE A 194 -5.74 12.24 -2.17
CA ILE A 194 -6.52 11.13 -1.60
C ILE A 194 -7.37 11.61 -0.42
N GLU A 195 -6.82 12.44 0.46
CA GLU A 195 -7.55 13.04 1.59
C GLU A 195 -8.78 13.83 1.09
N ASN A 196 -8.59 14.72 0.12
CA ASN A 196 -9.66 15.53 -0.46
C ASN A 196 -10.76 14.65 -1.11
N LEU A 197 -10.36 13.65 -1.88
CA LEU A 197 -11.27 12.68 -2.50
C LEU A 197 -12.11 11.93 -1.47
N LEU A 198 -11.50 11.46 -0.37
CA LEU A 198 -12.21 10.72 0.67
C LEU A 198 -13.12 11.63 1.50
N ALA A 199 -12.72 12.87 1.77
CA ALA A 199 -13.57 13.86 2.41
C ALA A 199 -14.79 14.19 1.54
N THR A 200 -14.60 14.38 0.24
CA THR A 200 -15.71 14.63 -0.71
C THR A 200 -16.63 13.41 -0.79
N PHE A 201 -16.09 12.20 -0.80
CA PHE A 201 -16.91 10.98 -0.76
C PHE A 201 -17.77 10.93 0.52
N ASP A 202 -17.22 11.24 1.69
CA ASP A 202 -17.96 11.24 2.96
C ASP A 202 -19.09 12.27 2.97
N GLU A 203 -18.83 13.45 2.40
CA GLU A 203 -19.80 14.54 2.36
C GLU A 203 -20.92 14.34 1.33
N GLU A 204 -20.61 13.74 0.16
CA GLU A 204 -21.52 13.71 -1.00
C GLU A 204 -22.09 12.33 -1.33
N ARG A 205 -21.65 11.25 -0.66
CA ARG A 205 -22.21 9.92 -0.91
C ARG A 205 -23.70 9.85 -0.61
N GLU A 206 -24.42 9.04 -1.37
CA GLU A 206 -25.88 8.87 -1.26
C GLU A 206 -26.22 7.56 -0.52
N GLY A 207 -26.65 7.64 0.75
CA GLY A 207 -27.07 6.47 1.53
C GLY A 207 -25.94 5.45 1.72
N ASP A 208 -26.15 4.20 1.28
CA ASP A 208 -25.18 3.10 1.40
C ASP A 208 -24.27 2.97 0.15
N GLU A 209 -24.11 4.06 -0.62
CA GLU A 209 -23.30 4.10 -1.82
C GLU A 209 -21.85 3.69 -1.52
N THR A 210 -21.33 2.73 -2.26
CA THR A 210 -19.94 2.32 -2.18
C THR A 210 -19.02 3.33 -2.90
N PHE A 211 -17.74 3.38 -2.53
CA PHE A 211 -16.77 4.26 -3.19
C PHE A 211 -16.77 4.09 -4.72
N ARG A 212 -16.85 2.86 -5.23
CA ARG A 212 -16.87 2.59 -6.67
C ARG A 212 -18.15 3.09 -7.36
N GLU A 213 -19.31 3.00 -6.71
CA GLU A 213 -20.56 3.55 -7.23
C GLU A 213 -20.51 5.08 -7.25
N PHE A 214 -19.93 5.68 -6.20
CA PHE A 214 -19.68 7.12 -6.14
C PHE A 214 -18.80 7.59 -7.30
N ILE A 215 -17.65 6.95 -7.52
CA ILE A 215 -16.78 7.28 -8.65
C ILE A 215 -17.51 7.11 -9.99
N ALA A 216 -18.24 6.01 -10.17
CA ALA A 216 -18.92 5.69 -11.44
C ALA A 216 -20.04 6.66 -11.83
N ARG A 217 -20.62 7.44 -10.89
CA ARG A 217 -21.66 8.41 -11.19
C ARG A 217 -21.16 9.80 -11.57
N HIS A 218 -19.86 10.06 -11.43
CA HIS A 218 -19.25 11.34 -11.79
C HIS A 218 -18.51 11.26 -13.12
N ASP A 219 -18.44 12.36 -13.83
CA ASP A 219 -17.62 12.49 -15.02
C ASP A 219 -16.15 12.80 -14.68
N GLU A 220 -15.27 12.69 -15.68
CA GLU A 220 -13.82 12.87 -15.50
C GLU A 220 -13.48 14.28 -14.98
N GLU A 221 -14.16 15.33 -15.46
CA GLU A 221 -13.92 16.73 -15.04
C GLU A 221 -14.24 16.92 -13.54
N THR A 222 -15.33 16.35 -13.06
CA THR A 222 -15.71 16.37 -11.64
C THR A 222 -14.73 15.57 -10.78
N LEU A 223 -14.31 14.40 -11.26
CA LEU A 223 -13.33 13.57 -10.53
C LEU A 223 -11.93 14.23 -10.48
N GLU A 224 -11.53 14.99 -11.51
CA GLU A 224 -10.32 15.79 -11.47
C GLU A 224 -10.36 16.86 -10.36
N GLU A 225 -11.54 17.51 -10.16
CA GLU A 225 -11.74 18.48 -9.07
C GLU A 225 -11.61 17.81 -7.69
N PHE A 226 -12.11 16.58 -7.53
CA PHE A 226 -12.07 15.85 -6.24
C PHE A 226 -10.67 15.43 -5.81
N ILE A 227 -9.76 15.28 -6.76
CA ILE A 227 -8.35 14.94 -6.51
C ILE A 227 -7.42 16.17 -6.60
N GLU A 228 -7.95 17.40 -6.70
CA GLU A 228 -7.10 18.59 -6.57
C GLU A 228 -6.45 18.61 -5.18
N PRO A 229 -5.10 18.56 -5.08
CA PRO A 229 -4.45 18.45 -3.79
C PRO A 229 -4.57 19.76 -3.01
N GLU A 230 -5.05 19.69 -1.78
CA GLU A 230 -4.89 20.78 -0.83
C GLU A 230 -3.47 20.79 -0.23
N GLU A 231 -3.05 21.92 0.37
CA GLU A 231 -1.79 21.99 1.12
C GLU A 231 -1.78 20.94 2.24
N THR A 232 -0.84 20.01 2.20
CA THR A 232 -0.72 18.94 3.18
C THR A 232 0.57 19.05 3.98
N SER A 233 0.60 18.41 5.15
CA SER A 233 1.82 18.25 5.95
C SER A 233 2.72 17.13 5.46
N TYR A 234 2.35 16.42 4.40
CA TYR A 234 3.13 15.29 3.88
C TYR A 234 4.41 15.77 3.18
N GLU A 235 5.52 15.17 3.56
CA GLU A 235 6.82 15.36 2.90
C GLU A 235 7.28 14.05 2.26
N ASP A 236 7.59 14.09 0.97
CA ASP A 236 8.09 12.94 0.22
C ASP A 236 9.62 13.01 0.04
N PRO A 237 10.39 12.15 0.73
CA PRO A 237 11.85 12.17 0.63
C PRO A 237 12.37 11.65 -0.72
N TYR A 238 11.51 11.02 -1.54
CA TYR A 238 11.89 10.41 -2.82
C TYR A 238 11.63 11.29 -4.03
N MET A 239 11.19 12.54 -3.85
CA MET A 239 10.79 13.45 -4.95
C MET A 239 11.86 13.63 -6.04
N HIS A 240 13.13 13.68 -5.66
CA HIS A 240 14.27 13.90 -6.54
C HIS A 240 15.05 12.61 -6.82
N ASN A 241 14.50 11.45 -6.54
CA ASN A 241 15.17 10.19 -6.77
C ASN A 241 15.35 9.94 -8.25
N THR A 242 16.58 10.10 -8.74
CA THR A 242 16.93 9.98 -10.17
C THR A 242 17.65 8.68 -10.50
N LYS A 243 17.99 7.87 -9.52
CA LYS A 243 18.76 6.64 -9.68
C LYS A 243 18.12 5.50 -8.87
N MET A 244 18.43 4.28 -9.28
CA MET A 244 18.21 3.10 -8.44
C MET A 244 19.02 3.26 -7.16
N THR A 245 18.35 3.61 -6.08
CA THR A 245 18.95 3.62 -4.74
C THR A 245 18.34 2.44 -3.97
N TRP A 246 19.22 1.56 -3.51
CA TRP A 246 18.82 0.56 -2.54
C TRP A 246 18.67 1.28 -1.20
N TYR A 247 17.45 1.31 -0.69
CA TYR A 247 17.21 1.72 0.70
C TYR A 247 17.18 0.44 1.52
N PRO A 248 18.04 0.29 2.53
CA PRO A 248 17.90 -0.81 3.46
C PRO A 248 16.48 -0.79 4.06
N TYR A 249 15.97 -1.95 4.38
CA TYR A 249 14.71 -2.07 5.11
C TYR A 249 14.84 -1.19 6.36
N ALA A 250 14.05 -0.13 6.40
CA ALA A 250 14.06 0.78 7.54
C ALA A 250 13.12 0.20 8.60
N ASP A 251 13.64 -0.02 9.79
CA ASP A 251 12.84 -0.27 10.98
C ASP A 251 11.84 0.88 11.19
N GLU A 252 10.79 0.69 11.98
CA GLU A 252 9.75 1.71 12.19
C GLU A 252 10.35 3.07 12.61
N ASP A 253 11.41 3.05 13.42
CA ASP A 253 12.14 4.24 13.89
C ASP A 253 12.91 4.96 12.76
N ASP A 254 13.32 4.23 11.71
CA ASP A 254 14.09 4.77 10.58
C ASP A 254 13.19 5.36 9.48
N MET A 255 11.90 5.02 9.46
CA MET A 255 10.97 5.53 8.43
C MET A 255 10.70 7.04 8.55
N ASP A 256 10.98 7.63 9.69
CA ASP A 256 11.00 9.09 9.91
C ASP A 256 12.38 9.71 9.64
N ALA A 257 13.41 8.88 9.42
CA ALA A 257 14.73 9.36 9.07
C ALA A 257 14.77 9.86 7.63
N SER A 258 15.49 10.95 7.40
CA SER A 258 15.85 11.41 6.07
C SER A 258 16.55 10.29 5.30
N PRO A 259 16.39 10.19 3.97
CA PRO A 259 17.10 9.21 3.17
C PRO A 259 18.60 9.24 3.48
N ALA A 260 19.23 8.06 3.49
CA ALA A 260 20.66 7.95 3.79
C ALA A 260 21.46 8.96 2.96
N PRO A 261 22.45 9.64 3.55
CA PRO A 261 23.24 10.62 2.85
C PRO A 261 23.90 9.98 1.61
N THR A 262 23.82 10.67 0.48
CA THR A 262 24.44 10.23 -0.76
C THR A 262 25.73 11.00 -1.03
N ASP A 263 26.69 10.36 -1.70
CA ASP A 263 27.88 11.05 -2.23
C ASP A 263 27.51 12.02 -3.36
N GLY A 264 28.49 12.80 -3.85
CA GLY A 264 28.28 13.76 -4.92
C GLY A 264 27.80 13.17 -6.25
N ASP A 265 27.85 11.84 -6.39
CA ASP A 265 27.35 11.06 -7.53
C ASP A 265 25.99 10.41 -7.25
N GLY A 266 25.43 10.62 -6.04
CA GLY A 266 24.12 10.10 -5.61
C GLY A 266 24.13 8.64 -5.20
N ASN A 267 25.28 8.06 -4.83
CA ASN A 267 25.34 6.73 -4.24
C ASN A 267 25.20 6.80 -2.72
N PRO A 268 24.53 5.84 -2.07
CA PRO A 268 24.43 5.79 -0.62
C PRO A 268 25.84 5.74 0.01
N ILE A 269 26.07 6.59 1.01
CA ILE A 269 27.28 6.51 1.82
C ILE A 269 27.04 5.41 2.83
N ALA A 270 27.84 4.34 2.80
CA ALA A 270 27.79 3.29 3.81
C ALA A 270 28.00 3.89 5.21
N PRO A 271 27.25 3.45 6.24
CA PRO A 271 27.52 3.87 7.61
C PRO A 271 28.98 3.52 7.94
N ALA A 272 29.66 4.46 8.63
CA ALA A 272 31.01 4.19 9.10
C ALA A 272 30.97 3.00 10.07
N ASP A 273 31.75 1.95 9.80
CA ASP A 273 31.94 0.86 10.73
C ASP A 273 32.52 1.42 12.06
N ASP A 274 31.74 1.37 13.13
CA ASP A 274 32.17 1.62 14.50
C ASP A 274 32.74 0.35 15.15
#